data_9a2a8833b80ad4bf34d7264b4eb74968
#
_entry.id   9a2a8833b80ad4bf34d7264b4eb74968
#
_cell.length_a   1.000
_cell.length_b   1.000
_cell.length_c   1.000
_cell.angle_alpha   90.00
_cell.angle_beta   90.00
_cell.angle_gamma   90.00
#
_symmetry.space_group_name_H-M   'P 1'
#
loop_
_entity.id
_entity.type
_entity.pdbx_description
1 polymer ?
#
loop_
_entity_poly.entity_id
_entity_poly.type
_entity_poly.pdbx_seq_one_letter_code
_entity_poly.pdbx_strand_id
1 'polypeptide(L)'
;MYSHAYCVFFAFPQKYSNVVPALYGFIPQTFCGNRVGEFCSKKTGKAGIVGDGDPIDICVLTEKAIAHGDLLVNAIPIGGFRMIDGKEADDKIIAVLRNDTVYGHFRDISEVPQIVIQRLEHYFLTYKDMPGEEKDTEIAGSYGAKEAHEVIKLSVEDYNEKFDNLGKLLS
;
A
#
# COMPACT_ATOMS: atom_id res chain seq x y z
N MET A 1 4.46 15.74 11.37
CA MET A 1 3.47 15.71 10.27
C MET A 1 4.17 15.09 9.07
N TYR A 2 3.92 13.81 8.79
CA TYR A 2 4.55 13.09 7.67
C TYR A 2 3.85 13.49 6.37
N SER A 3 4.32 14.57 5.73
CA SER A 3 3.79 15.02 4.44
C SER A 3 4.37 14.28 3.23
N HIS A 4 5.32 13.35 3.47
CA HIS A 4 6.05 12.64 2.42
C HIS A 4 6.37 11.22 2.88
N ALA A 5 6.18 10.25 2.00
CA ALA A 5 6.67 8.88 2.16
C ALA A 5 7.86 8.64 1.22
N TYR A 6 8.87 7.96 1.72
CA TYR A 6 9.94 7.39 0.89
C TYR A 6 9.58 5.94 0.63
N CYS A 7 9.66 5.51 -0.61
CA CYS A 7 9.28 4.17 -1.03
C CYS A 7 10.46 3.47 -1.69
N VAL A 8 10.66 2.21 -1.35
CA VAL A 8 11.61 1.33 -2.04
C VAL A 8 10.82 0.46 -3.01
N PHE A 9 11.21 0.47 -4.28
CA PHE A 9 10.61 -0.36 -5.29
C PHE A 9 11.49 -1.57 -5.54
N PHE A 10 10.92 -2.75 -5.35
CA PHE A 10 11.52 -3.99 -5.81
C PHE A 10 10.80 -4.43 -7.08
N ALA A 11 11.57 -4.76 -8.12
CA ALA A 11 11.06 -5.48 -9.25
C ALA A 11 10.83 -6.94 -8.81
N PHE A 12 9.70 -7.23 -8.18
CA PHE A 12 9.32 -8.63 -7.95
C PHE A 12 8.97 -9.27 -9.29
N PRO A 13 9.57 -10.43 -9.62
CA PRO A 13 9.13 -11.19 -10.78
C PRO A 13 7.66 -11.53 -10.59
N GLN A 14 6.83 -11.07 -11.53
CA GLN A 14 5.40 -11.39 -11.51
C GLN A 14 5.24 -12.91 -11.64
N LYS A 15 4.51 -13.50 -10.70
CA LYS A 15 4.24 -14.95 -10.71
C LYS A 15 3.32 -15.34 -11.87
N TYR A 16 2.45 -14.42 -12.28
CA TYR A 16 1.47 -14.60 -13.33
C TYR A 16 1.62 -13.52 -14.40
N SER A 17 0.84 -13.59 -15.49
CA SER A 17 0.98 -12.72 -16.66
C SER A 17 0.49 -11.26 -16.48
N ASN A 18 0.00 -10.89 -15.30
CA ASN A 18 -0.42 -9.52 -15.00
C ASN A 18 0.78 -8.58 -14.82
N VAL A 19 0.61 -7.35 -15.29
CA VAL A 19 1.60 -6.26 -15.12
C VAL A 19 0.99 -5.20 -14.23
N VAL A 20 1.67 -4.86 -13.14
CA VAL A 20 1.23 -3.78 -12.24
C VAL A 20 1.17 -2.45 -13.00
N PRO A 21 0.04 -1.71 -12.94
CA PRO A 21 -0.15 -0.50 -13.73
C PRO A 21 0.41 0.78 -13.08
N ALA A 22 1.30 0.64 -12.11
CA ALA A 22 1.96 1.74 -11.38
C ALA A 22 3.33 1.29 -10.88
N LEU A 23 4.13 2.19 -10.31
CA LEU A 23 5.29 1.77 -9.53
C LEU A 23 4.79 1.12 -8.24
N TYR A 24 5.17 -0.13 -8.02
CA TYR A 24 4.75 -0.91 -6.86
C TYR A 24 5.92 -1.23 -5.96
N GLY A 25 5.76 -1.03 -4.68
CA GLY A 25 6.78 -1.27 -3.67
C GLY A 25 6.22 -1.12 -2.27
N PHE A 26 7.07 -0.81 -1.31
CA PHE A 26 6.67 -0.63 0.09
C PHE A 26 7.25 0.64 0.71
N ILE A 27 6.70 1.04 1.84
CA ILE A 27 7.19 2.18 2.62
C ILE A 27 8.19 1.65 3.65
N PRO A 28 9.47 2.09 3.64
CA PRO A 28 10.47 1.67 4.62
C PRO A 28 10.06 2.04 6.04
N GLN A 29 10.53 1.24 7.01
CA GLN A 29 10.27 1.43 8.45
C GLN A 29 8.78 1.43 8.80
N THR A 30 8.01 0.59 8.10
CA THR A 30 6.61 0.28 8.38
C THR A 30 6.46 -1.21 8.62
N PHE A 31 5.40 -1.59 9.33
CA PHE A 31 5.05 -2.96 9.63
C PHE A 31 3.55 -3.05 9.84
N CYS A 32 2.86 -3.92 9.13
CA CYS A 32 1.44 -4.16 9.31
C CYS A 32 1.27 -5.16 10.48
N GLY A 33 1.16 -4.62 11.67
CA GLY A 33 0.99 -5.36 12.91
C GLY A 33 -0.41 -5.25 13.50
N ASN A 34 -0.48 -5.31 14.82
CA ASN A 34 -1.75 -5.32 15.54
C ASN A 34 -2.58 -4.05 15.33
N ARG A 35 -1.94 -2.86 15.32
CA ARG A 35 -2.67 -1.59 15.16
C ARG A 35 -3.30 -1.47 13.78
N VAL A 36 -2.57 -1.90 12.75
CA VAL A 36 -3.10 -1.91 11.37
C VAL A 36 -4.25 -2.89 11.26
N GLY A 37 -4.15 -4.11 11.80
CA GLY A 37 -5.22 -5.11 11.82
C GLY A 37 -6.47 -4.64 12.58
N GLU A 38 -6.30 -4.07 13.77
CA GLU A 38 -7.41 -3.50 14.57
C GLU A 38 -8.09 -2.33 13.85
N PHE A 39 -7.30 -1.47 13.20
CA PHE A 39 -7.84 -0.36 12.42
C PHE A 39 -8.65 -0.85 11.24
N CYS A 40 -8.16 -1.85 10.50
CA CYS A 40 -8.90 -2.51 9.43
C CYS A 40 -10.20 -3.12 9.94
N SER A 41 -10.16 -3.88 11.05
CA SER A 41 -11.34 -4.46 11.70
C SER A 41 -12.38 -3.40 12.04
N LYS A 42 -11.95 -2.29 12.65
CA LYS A 42 -12.83 -1.17 13.02
C LYS A 42 -13.48 -0.51 11.81
N LYS A 43 -12.72 -0.33 10.72
CA LYS A 43 -13.22 0.35 9.51
C LYS A 43 -14.17 -0.51 8.69
N THR A 44 -13.94 -1.81 8.66
CA THR A 44 -14.75 -2.76 7.88
C THR A 44 -15.90 -3.38 8.66
N GLY A 45 -15.87 -3.29 9.99
CA GLY A 45 -16.81 -4.00 10.86
C GLY A 45 -16.56 -5.51 10.94
N LYS A 46 -15.47 -6.01 10.34
CA LYS A 46 -15.08 -7.43 10.35
C LYS A 46 -14.19 -7.70 11.56
N ALA A 47 -14.54 -8.69 12.35
CA ALA A 47 -13.76 -9.06 13.53
C ALA A 47 -12.63 -10.03 13.18
N GLY A 48 -11.52 -9.95 13.93
CA GLY A 48 -10.43 -10.92 13.86
C GLY A 48 -9.49 -10.72 12.67
N ILE A 49 -9.46 -9.52 12.07
CA ILE A 49 -8.44 -9.16 11.09
C ILE A 49 -7.15 -8.86 11.84
N VAL A 50 -6.05 -9.43 11.37
CA VAL A 50 -4.69 -9.20 11.86
C VAL A 50 -3.86 -8.46 10.80
N GLY A 51 -2.73 -7.88 11.19
CA GLY A 51 -1.77 -7.39 10.19
C GLY A 51 -1.07 -8.55 9.49
N ASP A 52 -0.70 -8.38 8.22
CA ASP A 52 -0.03 -9.40 7.41
C ASP A 52 1.43 -9.65 7.81
N GLY A 53 2.01 -8.76 8.63
CA GLY A 53 3.38 -8.88 9.11
C GLY A 53 4.44 -8.37 8.14
N ASP A 54 4.04 -7.71 7.07
CA ASP A 54 4.89 -7.13 6.05
C ASP A 54 4.94 -5.58 6.15
N PRO A 55 5.91 -4.91 5.51
CA PRO A 55 5.85 -3.47 5.32
C PRO A 55 4.62 -3.05 4.52
N ILE A 56 4.08 -1.85 4.81
CA ILE A 56 2.90 -1.36 4.08
C ILE A 56 3.20 -1.14 2.60
N ASP A 57 2.39 -1.71 1.75
CA ASP A 57 2.48 -1.62 0.30
C ASP A 57 2.08 -0.23 -0.24
N ILE A 58 2.73 0.18 -1.32
CA ILE A 58 2.42 1.44 -1.99
C ILE A 58 2.46 1.34 -3.52
N CYS A 59 1.45 1.93 -4.15
CA CYS A 59 1.41 2.19 -5.59
C CYS A 59 1.63 3.67 -5.86
N VAL A 60 2.65 4.00 -6.63
CA VAL A 60 2.96 5.38 -7.00
C VAL A 60 2.62 5.63 -8.46
N LEU A 61 1.63 6.51 -8.66
CA LEU A 61 1.25 6.97 -9.98
C LEU A 61 2.32 7.92 -10.54
N THR A 62 2.74 7.66 -11.76
CA THR A 62 3.69 8.48 -12.52
C THR A 62 3.50 8.26 -14.01
N GLU A 63 3.78 9.29 -14.82
CA GLU A 63 3.86 9.18 -16.28
C GLU A 63 5.19 8.58 -16.75
N LYS A 64 6.19 8.52 -15.85
CA LYS A 64 7.56 8.11 -16.20
C LYS A 64 7.63 6.61 -16.43
N ALA A 65 8.23 6.21 -17.54
CA ALA A 65 8.58 4.82 -17.79
C ALA A 65 9.84 4.47 -17.00
N ILE A 66 9.66 3.79 -15.86
CA ILE A 66 10.75 3.32 -15.01
C ILE A 66 10.85 1.81 -15.19
N ALA A 67 11.91 1.37 -15.83
CA ALA A 67 12.09 -0.02 -16.27
C ALA A 67 12.98 -0.86 -15.33
N HIS A 68 13.37 -0.32 -14.16
CA HIS A 68 14.23 -1.02 -13.20
C HIS A 68 13.71 -0.83 -11.77
N GLY A 69 14.06 -1.78 -10.89
CA GLY A 69 13.80 -1.73 -9.45
C GLY A 69 14.93 -1.02 -8.68
N ASP A 70 15.00 -1.28 -7.38
CA ASP A 70 16.03 -0.74 -6.46
C ASP A 70 16.06 0.80 -6.41
N LEU A 71 14.89 1.40 -6.47
CA LEU A 71 14.71 2.84 -6.43
C LEU A 71 14.14 3.29 -5.09
N LEU A 72 14.71 4.35 -4.54
CA LEU A 72 14.09 5.12 -3.48
C LEU A 72 13.48 6.38 -4.08
N VAL A 73 12.17 6.52 -4.02
CA VAL A 73 11.46 7.69 -4.57
C VAL A 73 10.72 8.46 -3.48
N ASN A 74 10.51 9.73 -3.73
CA ASN A 74 9.70 10.60 -2.89
C ASN A 74 8.28 10.66 -3.47
N ALA A 75 7.31 10.13 -2.73
CA ALA A 75 5.92 10.09 -3.13
C ALA A 75 5.02 10.81 -2.12
N ILE A 76 3.85 11.24 -2.57
CA ILE A 76 2.82 11.90 -1.77
C ILE A 76 1.63 10.96 -1.69
N PRO A 77 1.30 10.39 -0.52
CA PRO A 77 0.11 9.59 -0.33
C PRO A 77 -1.16 10.42 -0.57
N ILE A 78 -2.03 9.90 -1.42
CA ILE A 78 -3.29 10.57 -1.80
C ILE A 78 -4.53 9.74 -1.44
N GLY A 79 -4.36 8.49 -1.02
CA GLY A 79 -5.43 7.58 -0.63
C GLY A 79 -4.94 6.15 -0.54
N GLY A 80 -5.87 5.21 -0.60
CA GLY A 80 -5.55 3.79 -0.59
C GLY A 80 -6.77 2.89 -0.78
N PHE A 81 -6.49 1.60 -0.89
CA PHE A 81 -7.48 0.53 -0.87
C PHE A 81 -7.42 -0.22 0.46
N ARG A 82 -8.57 -0.39 1.07
CA ARG A 82 -8.74 -1.29 2.20
C ARG A 82 -8.86 -2.71 1.66
N MET A 83 -7.72 -3.39 1.58
CA MET A 83 -7.69 -4.78 1.15
C MET A 83 -7.66 -5.73 2.35
N ILE A 84 -8.29 -6.88 2.15
CA ILE A 84 -8.26 -8.00 3.08
C ILE A 84 -7.90 -9.23 2.25
N ASP A 85 -6.85 -9.95 2.65
CA ASP A 85 -6.45 -11.22 2.06
C ASP A 85 -6.65 -12.32 3.12
N GLY A 86 -7.70 -13.13 2.94
CA GLY A 86 -8.14 -14.06 3.98
C GLY A 86 -8.61 -13.34 5.26
N LYS A 87 -7.76 -13.32 6.27
CA LYS A 87 -7.98 -12.59 7.54
C LYS A 87 -6.91 -11.53 7.80
N GLU A 88 -6.14 -11.17 6.80
CA GLU A 88 -5.02 -10.25 6.94
C GLU A 88 -5.37 -8.89 6.32
N ALA A 89 -5.02 -7.82 7.04
CA ALA A 89 -5.11 -6.46 6.53
C ALA A 89 -3.94 -6.23 5.56
N ASP A 90 -4.24 -6.09 4.28
CA ASP A 90 -3.30 -5.95 3.18
C ASP A 90 -3.56 -4.63 2.42
N ASP A 91 -3.60 -3.52 3.15
CA ASP A 91 -3.89 -2.19 2.59
C ASP A 91 -2.87 -1.78 1.52
N LYS A 92 -3.35 -1.20 0.43
CA LYS A 92 -2.51 -0.66 -0.65
C LYS A 92 -2.59 0.86 -0.64
N ILE A 93 -1.53 1.53 -0.23
CA ILE A 93 -1.44 3.00 -0.29
C ILE A 93 -1.33 3.43 -1.75
N ILE A 94 -2.14 4.41 -2.15
CA ILE A 94 -2.04 5.06 -3.45
C ILE A 94 -1.37 6.42 -3.25
N ALA A 95 -0.32 6.65 -4.03
CA ALA A 95 0.46 7.88 -3.98
C ALA A 95 0.75 8.40 -5.38
N VAL A 96 1.25 9.62 -5.46
CA VAL A 96 1.77 10.21 -6.69
C VAL A 96 3.26 10.49 -6.53
N LEU A 97 4.03 10.29 -7.60
CA LEU A 97 5.45 10.67 -7.58
C LEU A 97 5.56 12.19 -7.41
N ARG A 98 6.34 12.61 -6.42
CA ARG A 98 6.56 14.05 -6.19
C ARG A 98 7.19 14.69 -7.42
N ASN A 99 6.67 15.82 -7.85
CA ASN A 99 7.09 16.54 -9.05
C ASN A 99 6.83 15.78 -10.37
N ASP A 100 5.92 14.79 -10.38
CA ASP A 100 5.40 14.24 -11.63
C ASP A 100 4.55 15.28 -12.34
N THR A 101 4.73 15.41 -13.66
CA THR A 101 4.03 16.46 -14.43
C THR A 101 2.55 16.19 -14.59
N VAL A 102 2.16 14.90 -14.69
CA VAL A 102 0.76 14.49 -14.90
C VAL A 102 0.05 14.26 -13.56
N TYR A 103 0.67 13.54 -12.64
CA TYR A 103 0.02 13.09 -11.40
C TYR A 103 0.41 13.92 -10.17
N GLY A 104 1.54 14.60 -10.19
CA GLY A 104 2.12 15.24 -8.99
C GLY A 104 1.32 16.38 -8.38
N HIS A 105 0.23 16.82 -9.03
CA HIS A 105 -0.66 17.86 -8.51
C HIS A 105 -1.84 17.31 -7.70
N PHE A 106 -2.17 16.02 -7.80
CA PHE A 106 -3.24 15.43 -7.01
C PHE A 106 -2.88 15.38 -5.52
N ARG A 107 -3.87 15.59 -4.66
CA ARG A 107 -3.74 15.59 -3.20
C ARG A 107 -4.69 14.62 -2.52
N ASP A 108 -5.69 14.12 -3.23
CA ASP A 108 -6.62 13.10 -2.77
C ASP A 108 -6.99 12.15 -3.91
N ILE A 109 -7.30 10.91 -3.59
CA ILE A 109 -7.64 9.87 -4.58
C ILE A 109 -8.86 10.25 -5.42
N SER A 110 -9.78 11.04 -4.86
CA SER A 110 -10.97 11.53 -5.55
C SER A 110 -10.67 12.49 -6.71
N GLU A 111 -9.47 13.05 -6.78
CA GLU A 111 -9.04 13.91 -7.88
C GLU A 111 -8.49 13.12 -9.06
N VAL A 112 -8.15 11.84 -8.85
CA VAL A 112 -7.60 10.96 -9.89
C VAL A 112 -8.72 10.47 -10.80
N PRO A 113 -8.53 10.45 -12.14
CA PRO A 113 -9.53 9.88 -13.04
C PRO A 113 -9.93 8.47 -12.62
N GLN A 114 -11.24 8.25 -12.48
CA GLN A 114 -11.77 6.99 -11.93
C GLN A 114 -11.30 5.75 -12.68
N ILE A 115 -11.08 5.84 -13.98
CA ILE A 115 -10.57 4.71 -14.76
C ILE A 115 -9.18 4.25 -14.33
N VAL A 116 -8.33 5.16 -13.82
CA VAL A 116 -7.02 4.83 -13.27
C VAL A 116 -7.18 4.02 -11.98
N ILE A 117 -8.08 4.46 -11.11
CA ILE A 117 -8.38 3.77 -9.85
C ILE A 117 -8.99 2.40 -10.11
N GLN A 118 -9.98 2.29 -10.99
CA GLN A 118 -10.59 1.01 -11.39
C GLN A 118 -9.57 0.03 -11.98
N ARG A 119 -8.57 0.51 -12.72
CA ARG A 119 -7.51 -0.32 -13.25
C ARG A 119 -6.62 -0.90 -12.14
N LEU A 120 -6.31 -0.10 -11.10
CA LEU A 120 -5.58 -0.57 -9.92
C LEU A 120 -6.41 -1.58 -9.12
N GLU A 121 -7.70 -1.29 -8.88
CA GLU A 121 -8.62 -2.22 -8.20
C GLU A 121 -8.67 -3.57 -8.92
N HIS A 122 -8.88 -3.54 -10.24
CA HIS A 122 -8.91 -4.74 -11.06
C HIS A 122 -7.59 -5.53 -10.94
N TYR A 123 -6.44 -4.84 -11.00
CA TYR A 123 -5.15 -5.49 -10.85
C TYR A 123 -5.05 -6.22 -9.50
N PHE A 124 -5.32 -5.55 -8.38
CA PHE A 124 -5.20 -6.14 -7.05
C PHE A 124 -6.21 -7.25 -6.78
N LEU A 125 -7.38 -7.22 -7.41
CA LEU A 125 -8.37 -8.29 -7.30
C LEU A 125 -8.05 -9.52 -8.16
N THR A 126 -7.10 -9.42 -9.11
CA THR A 126 -6.88 -10.48 -10.11
C THR A 126 -5.44 -10.94 -10.25
N TYR A 127 -4.46 -10.20 -9.70
CA TYR A 127 -3.05 -10.49 -9.99
C TYR A 127 -2.53 -11.80 -9.34
N LYS A 128 -3.22 -12.29 -8.31
CA LYS A 128 -2.93 -13.57 -7.66
C LYS A 128 -3.78 -14.72 -8.23
N ASP A 129 -4.78 -14.43 -9.05
CA ASP A 129 -5.75 -15.42 -9.49
C ASP A 129 -5.17 -16.39 -10.50
N MET A 130 -5.40 -17.68 -10.26
CA MET A 130 -5.22 -18.74 -11.23
C MET A 130 -6.57 -19.38 -11.56
N PRO A 131 -6.77 -19.86 -12.80
CA PRO A 131 -7.99 -20.57 -13.15
C PRO A 131 -8.25 -21.76 -12.21
N GLY A 132 -9.40 -21.77 -11.54
CA GLY A 132 -9.85 -22.85 -10.66
C GLY A 132 -9.45 -22.70 -9.18
N GLU A 133 -8.76 -21.65 -8.79
CA GLU A 133 -8.51 -21.33 -7.38
C GLU A 133 -9.64 -20.45 -6.80
N GLU A 134 -9.97 -20.66 -5.52
CA GLU A 134 -10.90 -19.79 -4.79
C GLU A 134 -10.23 -18.46 -4.46
N LYS A 135 -11.00 -17.38 -4.57
CA LYS A 135 -10.54 -16.03 -4.23
C LYS A 135 -10.79 -15.76 -2.76
N ASP A 136 -9.75 -15.39 -2.03
CA ASP A 136 -9.84 -14.98 -0.64
C ASP A 136 -9.48 -13.50 -0.42
N THR A 137 -9.26 -12.79 -1.53
CA THR A 137 -8.88 -11.38 -1.53
C THR A 137 -10.07 -10.49 -1.88
N GLU A 138 -10.30 -9.46 -1.09
CA GLU A 138 -11.33 -8.45 -1.35
C GLU A 138 -10.80 -7.03 -1.16
N ILE A 139 -11.39 -6.07 -1.88
CA ILE A 139 -11.26 -4.64 -1.60
C ILE A 139 -12.54 -4.19 -0.89
N ALA A 140 -12.46 -4.00 0.43
CA ALA A 140 -13.59 -3.56 1.25
C ALA A 140 -13.97 -2.09 0.99
N GLY A 141 -13.10 -1.31 0.35
CA GLY A 141 -13.34 0.06 -0.06
C GLY A 141 -12.07 0.83 -0.37
N SER A 142 -12.24 2.03 -0.88
CA SER A 142 -11.17 3.02 -1.07
C SER A 142 -11.31 4.14 -0.04
N TYR A 143 -10.20 4.80 0.27
CA TYR A 143 -10.16 5.91 1.23
C TYR A 143 -9.20 7.00 0.75
N GLY A 144 -9.46 8.25 1.21
CA GLY A 144 -8.69 9.43 0.81
C GLY A 144 -7.37 9.61 1.57
N ALA A 145 -6.67 10.69 1.27
CA ALA A 145 -5.33 11.00 1.79
C ALA A 145 -5.25 11.00 3.32
N LYS A 146 -6.26 11.53 4.01
CA LYS A 146 -6.28 11.59 5.49
C LYS A 146 -6.18 10.21 6.11
N GLU A 147 -6.93 9.25 5.60
CA GLU A 147 -6.93 7.88 6.12
C GLU A 147 -5.65 7.13 5.71
N ALA A 148 -5.11 7.38 4.50
CA ALA A 148 -3.82 6.86 4.09
C ALA A 148 -2.69 7.26 5.07
N HIS A 149 -2.66 8.52 5.48
CA HIS A 149 -1.70 8.98 6.50
C HIS A 149 -1.91 8.32 7.87
N GLU A 150 -3.15 8.01 8.25
CA GLU A 150 -3.44 7.30 9.49
C GLU A 150 -2.92 5.86 9.44
N VAL A 151 -3.17 5.14 8.34
CA VAL A 151 -2.65 3.77 8.13
C VAL A 151 -1.13 3.75 8.18
N ILE A 152 -0.46 4.66 7.45
CA ILE A 152 1.00 4.78 7.48
C ILE A 152 1.51 5.07 8.89
N LYS A 153 0.86 5.96 9.63
CA LYS A 153 1.24 6.27 11.01
C LYS A 153 1.15 5.03 11.91
N LEU A 154 0.05 4.28 11.83
CA LEU A 154 -0.13 3.06 12.63
C LEU A 154 0.90 1.99 12.26
N SER A 155 1.24 1.84 10.98
CA SER A 155 2.27 0.90 10.55
C SER A 155 3.69 1.30 10.99
N VAL A 156 3.99 2.59 11.11
CA VAL A 156 5.25 3.08 11.73
C VAL A 156 5.27 2.80 13.24
N GLU A 157 4.14 2.97 13.92
CA GLU A 157 4.02 2.66 15.36
C GLU A 157 4.21 1.16 15.62
N ASP A 158 3.59 0.29 14.79
CA ASP A 158 3.78 -1.16 14.86
C ASP A 158 5.25 -1.55 14.56
N TYR A 159 5.90 -0.90 13.59
CA TYR A 159 7.32 -1.10 13.28
C TYR A 159 8.20 -0.75 14.49
N ASN A 160 8.01 0.42 15.08
CA ASN A 160 8.79 0.87 16.21
C ASN A 160 8.61 -0.09 17.41
N GLU A 161 7.39 -0.52 17.70
CA GLU A 161 7.15 -1.47 18.79
C GLU A 161 7.86 -2.81 18.55
N LYS A 162 7.80 -3.32 17.31
CA LYS A 162 8.40 -4.62 16.97
C LYS A 162 9.92 -4.58 16.97
N PHE A 163 10.54 -3.50 16.48
CA PHE A 163 11.97 -3.42 16.21
C PHE A 163 12.76 -2.55 17.17
N ASP A 164 12.11 -1.77 18.06
CA ASP A 164 12.77 -0.91 19.07
C ASP A 164 13.69 -1.71 20.03
N ASN A 165 13.37 -2.97 20.25
CA ASN A 165 14.18 -3.87 21.07
C ASN A 165 15.44 -4.42 20.36
N LEU A 166 15.47 -4.41 19.02
CA LEU A 166 16.62 -4.87 18.23
C LEU A 166 17.81 -3.93 18.37
N GLY A 167 17.58 -2.62 18.39
CA GLY A 167 18.63 -1.63 18.63
C GLY A 167 19.27 -1.75 20.03
N LYS A 168 18.49 -2.16 21.03
CA LYS A 168 18.97 -2.39 22.40
C LYS A 168 19.71 -3.72 22.58
N LEU A 169 19.48 -4.70 21.70
CA LEU A 169 20.17 -6.00 21.72
C LEU A 169 21.50 -5.97 20.95
N LEU A 170 21.70 -4.96 20.10
CA LEU A 170 22.90 -4.79 19.27
C LEU A 170 23.85 -3.70 19.81
N SER A 171 23.48 -3.00 20.89
CA SER A 171 24.30 -2.03 21.63
C SER A 171 24.91 -2.66 22.86
#